data_b5203985f1f29309ec3d349c4bb3381c
#
_entry.id   b5203985f1f29309ec3d349c4bb3381c
#
_cell.length_a   1.000
_cell.length_b   1.000
_cell.length_c   1.000
_cell.angle_alpha   90.00
_cell.angle_beta   90.00
_cell.angle_gamma   90.00
#
_symmetry.space_group_name_H-M   'P 1'
#
loop_
_entity.id
_entity.type
_entity.pdbx_description
1 polymer ?
#
loop_
_entity_poly.entity_id
_entity_poly.type
_entity_poly.pdbx_seq_one_letter_code
_entity_poly.pdbx_strand_id
1 'polypeptide(L)'
;LLAAQVMTRIFKTDFSASPKLGLAASFGFVLVAVGVLGAFFLSGSRYMADVAFAKAVKLDQTGKADIQLVINELAKAVRYNGANDVYYRNLSSALLVKTSRTIVALKGEQPTADQTKEITGYVTAAVNAAVKATQIEPNNVDNWSVLGSVYVNVMSFAQGAEDQAAQAYLNAIRLEPTNPVHRTNLGRVYMTVADRARALVNSKNADLAKAAVEQEKTNLATRLDLVFLCRV
;
A
#
# COMPACT_ATOMS: atom_id res chain seq x y z
N LEU A 1 -18.26 -50.57 27.87
CA LEU A 1 -17.98 -49.26 28.51
C LEU A 1 -16.63 -49.33 29.19
N LEU A 2 -15.53 -49.14 28.38
CA LEU A 2 -14.15 -48.98 28.88
C LEU A 2 -13.96 -47.49 29.23
N ALA A 3 -14.05 -47.15 30.48
CA ALA A 3 -13.60 -45.84 30.99
C ALA A 3 -12.06 -45.79 30.88
N ALA A 4 -11.55 -45.04 29.96
CA ALA A 4 -10.13 -44.70 29.90
C ALA A 4 -9.79 -43.89 31.15
N GLN A 5 -9.19 -44.49 32.15
CA GLN A 5 -8.56 -43.78 33.28
C GLN A 5 -7.36 -43.02 32.71
N VAL A 6 -7.53 -41.72 32.50
CA VAL A 6 -6.42 -40.81 32.27
C VAL A 6 -5.62 -40.71 33.55
N MET A 7 -4.52 -41.47 33.61
CA MET A 7 -3.56 -41.41 34.73
C MET A 7 -2.84 -40.08 34.66
N THR A 8 -3.34 -39.07 35.35
CA THR A 8 -2.60 -37.83 35.57
C THR A 8 -1.44 -38.12 36.52
N ARG A 9 -0.22 -38.29 35.99
CA ARG A 9 1.02 -38.31 36.79
C ARG A 9 1.22 -36.89 37.35
N ILE A 10 0.93 -36.71 38.63
CA ILE A 10 1.29 -35.50 39.36
C ILE A 10 2.77 -35.58 39.71
N PHE A 11 3.62 -34.84 39.04
CA PHE A 11 5.02 -34.68 39.45
C PHE A 11 5.06 -33.64 40.58
N LYS A 12 5.32 -34.13 41.79
CA LYS A 12 5.63 -33.26 42.95
C LYS A 12 7.13 -32.93 42.89
N THR A 13 7.46 -31.74 42.51
CA THR A 13 8.85 -31.22 42.58
C THR A 13 8.99 -30.45 43.88
N ASP A 14 9.87 -30.92 44.78
CA ASP A 14 10.22 -30.23 46.03
C ASP A 14 11.38 -29.27 45.76
N PHE A 15 11.10 -27.97 45.83
CA PHE A 15 12.11 -26.93 45.60
C PHE A 15 12.88 -26.55 46.91
N SER A 16 12.51 -27.11 48.06
CA SER A 16 13.16 -26.82 49.35
C SER A 16 14.64 -27.28 49.37
N ALA A 17 14.95 -28.36 48.64
CA ALA A 17 16.30 -28.92 48.54
C ALA A 17 17.26 -28.12 47.63
N SER A 18 16.72 -27.21 46.78
CA SER A 18 17.55 -26.42 45.87
C SER A 18 16.93 -25.04 45.57
N PRO A 19 17.25 -24.02 46.38
CA PRO A 19 16.74 -22.64 46.19
C PRO A 19 17.00 -22.05 44.80
N LYS A 20 18.10 -22.45 44.18
CA LYS A 20 18.48 -22.01 42.81
C LYS A 20 17.51 -22.55 41.76
N LEU A 21 17.04 -23.79 41.90
CA LEU A 21 16.07 -24.42 41.05
C LEU A 21 14.66 -23.77 41.23
N GLY A 22 14.31 -23.45 42.47
CA GLY A 22 13.06 -22.72 42.76
C GLY A 22 13.06 -21.34 42.12
N LEU A 23 14.16 -20.61 42.23
CA LEU A 23 14.33 -19.30 41.59
C LEU A 23 14.24 -19.39 40.05
N ALA A 24 14.92 -20.35 39.43
CA ALA A 24 14.93 -20.56 38.00
C ALA A 24 13.50 -20.92 37.48
N ALA A 25 12.78 -21.77 38.20
CA ALA A 25 11.39 -22.15 37.87
C ALA A 25 10.44 -20.96 37.96
N SER A 26 10.56 -20.13 39.02
CA SER A 26 9.77 -18.92 39.17
C SER A 26 10.02 -17.90 38.07
N PHE A 27 11.30 -17.72 37.70
CA PHE A 27 11.67 -16.84 36.59
C PHE A 27 11.15 -17.37 35.25
N GLY A 28 11.27 -18.68 35.01
CA GLY A 28 10.67 -19.33 33.83
C GLY A 28 9.16 -19.13 33.74
N PHE A 29 8.44 -19.28 34.86
CA PHE A 29 7.00 -19.04 34.92
C PHE A 29 6.65 -17.59 34.57
N VAL A 30 7.38 -16.61 35.10
CA VAL A 30 7.15 -15.19 34.79
C VAL A 30 7.38 -14.92 33.30
N LEU A 31 8.43 -15.48 32.69
CA LEU A 31 8.69 -15.34 31.26
C LEU A 31 7.56 -15.92 30.40
N VAL A 32 7.07 -17.11 30.75
CA VAL A 32 5.93 -17.74 30.07
C VAL A 32 4.67 -16.89 30.22
N ALA A 33 4.38 -16.39 31.42
CA ALA A 33 3.22 -15.54 31.67
C ALA A 33 3.28 -14.25 30.85
N VAL A 34 4.44 -13.57 30.80
CA VAL A 34 4.65 -12.38 29.96
C VAL A 34 4.50 -12.73 28.48
N GLY A 35 5.04 -13.86 28.02
CA GLY A 35 4.88 -14.35 26.64
C GLY A 35 3.42 -14.59 26.26
N VAL A 36 2.65 -15.22 27.12
CA VAL A 36 1.21 -15.46 26.92
C VAL A 36 0.43 -14.15 26.85
N LEU A 37 0.66 -13.23 27.80
CA LEU A 37 0.02 -11.90 27.78
C LEU A 37 0.38 -11.12 26.50
N GLY A 38 1.64 -11.16 26.08
CA GLY A 38 2.08 -10.57 24.83
C GLY A 38 1.37 -11.17 23.61
N ALA A 39 1.22 -12.50 23.55
CA ALA A 39 0.50 -13.18 22.48
C ALA A 39 -1.00 -12.80 22.45
N PHE A 40 -1.65 -12.68 23.61
CA PHE A 40 -3.03 -12.20 23.70
C PHE A 40 -3.17 -10.77 23.21
N PHE A 41 -2.26 -9.88 23.58
CA PHE A 41 -2.27 -8.50 23.12
C PHE A 41 -2.11 -8.41 21.60
N LEU A 42 -1.14 -9.13 21.02
CA LEU A 42 -0.91 -9.16 19.58
C LEU A 42 -2.11 -9.75 18.81
N SER A 43 -2.70 -10.82 19.31
CA SER A 43 -3.89 -11.44 18.70
C SER A 43 -5.11 -10.51 18.77
N GLY A 44 -5.32 -9.86 19.90
CA GLY A 44 -6.37 -8.88 20.08
C GLY A 44 -6.22 -7.68 19.16
N SER A 45 -4.99 -7.17 19.01
CA SER A 45 -4.68 -6.07 18.11
C SER A 45 -4.98 -6.44 16.64
N ARG A 46 -4.56 -7.63 16.19
CA ARG A 46 -4.88 -8.14 14.83
C ARG A 46 -6.38 -8.26 14.61
N TYR A 47 -7.10 -8.83 15.58
CA TYR A 47 -8.56 -8.94 15.50
C TYR A 47 -9.23 -7.57 15.35
N MET A 48 -8.81 -6.57 16.14
CA MET A 48 -9.34 -5.21 16.02
C MET A 48 -9.03 -4.56 14.68
N ALA A 49 -7.86 -4.88 14.08
CA ALA A 49 -7.52 -4.45 12.74
C ALA A 49 -8.47 -5.04 11.68
N ASP A 50 -8.75 -6.35 11.77
CA ASP A 50 -9.65 -7.04 10.83
C ASP A 50 -11.08 -6.51 10.94
N VAL A 51 -11.57 -6.25 12.17
CA VAL A 51 -12.89 -5.65 12.41
C VAL A 51 -12.97 -4.24 11.78
N ALA A 52 -11.95 -3.41 11.96
CA ALA A 52 -11.90 -2.08 11.37
C ALA A 52 -11.87 -2.15 9.84
N PHE A 53 -11.07 -3.07 9.29
CA PHE A 53 -10.99 -3.30 7.85
C PHE A 53 -12.33 -3.80 7.28
N ALA A 54 -12.96 -4.79 7.88
CA ALA A 54 -14.26 -5.30 7.46
C ALA A 54 -15.33 -4.20 7.48
N LYS A 55 -15.29 -3.31 8.47
CA LYS A 55 -16.17 -2.15 8.54
C LYS A 55 -15.92 -1.17 7.42
N ALA A 56 -14.65 -0.88 7.09
CA ALA A 56 -14.29 -0.03 5.96
C ALA A 56 -14.82 -0.59 4.63
N VAL A 57 -14.60 -1.89 4.38
CA VAL A 57 -15.08 -2.58 3.17
C VAL A 57 -16.61 -2.51 3.09
N LYS A 58 -17.33 -2.75 4.20
CA LYS A 58 -18.78 -2.66 4.23
C LYS A 58 -19.29 -1.24 3.92
N LEU A 59 -18.63 -0.22 4.46
CA LEU A 59 -18.94 1.18 4.18
C LEU A 59 -18.73 1.51 2.70
N ASP A 60 -17.62 1.07 2.11
CA ASP A 60 -17.30 1.30 0.70
C ASP A 60 -18.31 0.61 -0.22
N GLN A 61 -18.69 -0.63 0.06
CA GLN A 61 -19.68 -1.39 -0.72
C GLN A 61 -21.05 -0.74 -0.75
N THR A 62 -21.44 0.02 0.25
CA THR A 62 -22.74 0.72 0.24
C THR A 62 -22.81 1.83 -0.81
N GLY A 63 -21.68 2.33 -1.28
CA GLY A 63 -21.56 3.43 -2.23
C GLY A 63 -22.13 4.79 -1.75
N LYS A 64 -22.78 4.80 -0.57
CA LYS A 64 -23.43 5.96 0.03
C LYS A 64 -22.63 6.57 1.19
N ALA A 65 -21.65 5.85 1.70
CA ALA A 65 -20.86 6.33 2.82
C ALA A 65 -19.93 7.47 2.41
N ASP A 66 -19.70 8.40 3.33
CA ASP A 66 -18.63 9.37 3.17
C ASP A 66 -17.28 8.62 3.12
N ILE A 67 -16.53 8.89 2.07
CA ILE A 67 -15.20 8.30 1.87
C ILE A 67 -14.27 8.58 3.07
N GLN A 68 -14.51 9.66 3.80
CA GLN A 68 -13.74 9.97 5.00
C GLN A 68 -13.94 8.93 6.10
N LEU A 69 -15.14 8.36 6.23
CA LEU A 69 -15.40 7.27 7.18
C LEU A 69 -14.64 5.99 6.79
N VAL A 70 -14.58 5.69 5.50
CA VAL A 70 -13.79 4.55 4.97
C VAL A 70 -12.31 4.74 5.30
N ILE A 71 -11.75 5.92 5.01
CA ILE A 71 -10.35 6.27 5.32
C ILE A 71 -10.07 6.13 6.82
N ASN A 72 -10.97 6.62 7.67
CA ASN A 72 -10.79 6.55 9.12
C ASN A 72 -10.76 5.11 9.64
N GLU A 73 -11.61 4.22 9.13
CA GLU A 73 -11.60 2.81 9.53
C GLU A 73 -10.36 2.07 8.97
N LEU A 74 -9.93 2.37 7.74
CA LEU A 74 -8.67 1.83 7.20
C LEU A 74 -7.45 2.32 7.98
N ALA A 75 -7.41 3.59 8.38
CA ALA A 75 -6.34 4.12 9.21
C ALA A 75 -6.30 3.45 10.61
N LYS A 76 -7.46 3.09 11.17
CA LYS A 76 -7.52 2.27 12.41
C LYS A 76 -6.95 0.87 12.18
N ALA A 77 -7.31 0.20 11.07
CA ALA A 77 -6.78 -1.11 10.72
C ALA A 77 -5.25 -1.09 10.63
N VAL A 78 -4.69 -0.11 9.91
CA VAL A 78 -3.24 0.11 9.81
C VAL A 78 -2.60 0.36 11.17
N ARG A 79 -3.24 1.14 12.05
CA ARG A 79 -2.73 1.44 13.39
C ARG A 79 -2.70 0.21 14.30
N TYR A 80 -3.71 -0.67 14.21
CA TYR A 80 -3.78 -1.90 14.99
C TYR A 80 -2.84 -2.98 14.46
N ASN A 81 -2.67 -3.08 13.13
CA ASN A 81 -1.77 -4.03 12.50
C ASN A 81 -1.08 -3.40 11.28
N GLY A 82 0.04 -2.74 11.52
CA GLY A 82 0.85 -2.11 10.48
C GLY A 82 1.69 -3.07 9.64
N ALA A 83 1.54 -4.39 9.80
CA ALA A 83 2.27 -5.41 9.04
C ALA A 83 1.42 -6.06 7.94
N ASN A 84 0.23 -5.54 7.64
CA ASN A 84 -0.65 -6.07 6.60
C ASN A 84 -0.72 -5.11 5.40
N ASP A 85 -0.19 -5.54 4.26
CA ASP A 85 -0.14 -4.78 3.00
C ASP A 85 -1.53 -4.44 2.45
N VAL A 86 -2.53 -5.33 2.64
CA VAL A 86 -3.90 -5.14 2.16
C VAL A 86 -4.53 -3.88 2.74
N TYR A 87 -4.27 -3.58 4.02
CA TYR A 87 -4.82 -2.38 4.65
C TYR A 87 -4.23 -1.10 4.04
N TYR A 88 -2.93 -1.09 3.79
CA TYR A 88 -2.25 0.04 3.15
C TYR A 88 -2.69 0.23 1.69
N ARG A 89 -2.83 -0.87 0.94
CA ARG A 89 -3.33 -0.83 -0.44
C ARG A 89 -4.72 -0.22 -0.52
N ASN A 90 -5.64 -0.67 0.34
CA ASN A 90 -6.99 -0.12 0.39
C ASN A 90 -7.02 1.34 0.88
N LEU A 91 -6.20 1.69 1.87
CA LEU A 91 -6.05 3.07 2.34
C LEU A 91 -5.57 3.99 1.23
N SER A 92 -4.57 3.57 0.46
CA SER A 92 -4.07 4.30 -0.69
C SER A 92 -5.18 4.56 -1.72
N SER A 93 -5.94 3.53 -2.07
CA SER A 93 -7.06 3.64 -3.03
C SER A 93 -8.16 4.58 -2.52
N ALA A 94 -8.54 4.48 -1.24
CA ALA A 94 -9.54 5.36 -0.64
C ALA A 94 -9.10 6.83 -0.61
N LEU A 95 -7.81 7.09 -0.35
CA LEU A 95 -7.23 8.43 -0.39
C LEU A 95 -7.25 9.02 -1.82
N LEU A 96 -6.99 8.20 -2.86
CA LEU A 96 -7.12 8.64 -4.25
C LEU A 96 -8.57 8.99 -4.60
N VAL A 97 -9.54 8.19 -4.16
CA VAL A 97 -10.97 8.48 -4.34
C VAL A 97 -11.32 9.80 -3.66
N LYS A 98 -10.83 10.05 -2.45
CA LYS A 98 -11.02 11.34 -1.74
C LYS A 98 -10.43 12.48 -2.55
N THR A 99 -9.19 12.34 -3.02
CA THR A 99 -8.50 13.32 -3.86
C THR A 99 -9.33 13.65 -5.11
N SER A 100 -9.78 12.63 -5.84
CA SER A 100 -10.58 12.81 -7.06
C SER A 100 -11.90 13.53 -6.76
N ARG A 101 -12.59 13.16 -5.68
CA ARG A 101 -13.84 13.83 -5.27
C ARG A 101 -13.61 15.30 -4.91
N THR A 102 -12.50 15.60 -4.21
CA THR A 102 -12.13 16.99 -3.87
C THR A 102 -11.85 17.81 -5.12
N ILE A 103 -11.11 17.25 -6.09
CA ILE A 103 -10.82 17.94 -7.38
C ILE A 103 -12.11 18.16 -8.19
N VAL A 104 -12.98 17.14 -8.29
CA VAL A 104 -14.27 17.27 -9.00
C VAL A 104 -15.17 18.32 -8.36
N ALA A 105 -15.14 18.47 -7.04
CA ALA A 105 -15.91 19.47 -6.31
C ALA A 105 -15.50 20.91 -6.65
N LEU A 106 -14.29 21.14 -7.18
CA LEU A 106 -13.83 22.45 -7.65
C LEU A 106 -14.52 22.92 -8.95
N LYS A 107 -15.22 22.03 -9.66
CA LYS A 107 -15.96 22.34 -10.92
C LYS A 107 -15.12 23.07 -11.97
N GLY A 108 -13.82 22.85 -11.99
CA GLY A 108 -12.86 23.51 -12.90
C GLY A 108 -12.31 24.83 -12.40
N GLU A 109 -12.71 25.30 -11.21
CA GLU A 109 -12.11 26.46 -10.58
C GLU A 109 -10.71 26.14 -10.05
N GLN A 110 -9.88 27.18 -9.97
CA GLN A 110 -8.54 27.04 -9.38
C GLN A 110 -8.68 26.79 -7.88
N PRO A 111 -7.96 25.78 -7.33
CA PRO A 111 -8.02 25.49 -5.91
C PRO A 111 -7.40 26.66 -5.09
N THR A 112 -7.98 26.94 -3.96
CA THR A 112 -7.38 27.84 -2.96
C THR A 112 -6.10 27.22 -2.38
N ALA A 113 -5.29 28.02 -1.68
CA ALA A 113 -4.08 27.53 -1.02
C ALA A 113 -4.37 26.39 -0.03
N ASP A 114 -5.46 26.48 0.73
CA ASP A 114 -5.88 25.44 1.68
C ASP A 114 -6.33 24.15 0.97
N GLN A 115 -7.12 24.29 -0.10
CA GLN A 115 -7.53 23.15 -0.92
C GLN A 115 -6.34 22.47 -1.60
N THR A 116 -5.38 23.24 -2.10
CA THR A 116 -4.13 22.72 -2.67
C THR A 116 -3.35 21.93 -1.62
N LYS A 117 -3.23 22.45 -0.40
CA LYS A 117 -2.58 21.77 0.72
C LYS A 117 -3.30 20.47 1.10
N GLU A 118 -4.63 20.50 1.14
CA GLU A 118 -5.45 19.31 1.42
C GLU A 118 -5.26 18.22 0.35
N ILE A 119 -5.38 18.59 -0.93
CA ILE A 119 -5.18 17.68 -2.06
C ILE A 119 -3.78 17.07 -2.02
N THR A 120 -2.75 17.91 -1.85
CA THR A 120 -1.36 17.44 -1.75
C THR A 120 -1.15 16.49 -0.56
N GLY A 121 -1.82 16.78 0.56
CA GLY A 121 -1.79 15.93 1.74
C GLY A 121 -2.37 14.53 1.46
N TYR A 122 -3.54 14.44 0.82
CA TYR A 122 -4.14 13.16 0.45
C TYR A 122 -3.29 12.38 -0.56
N VAL A 123 -2.75 13.07 -1.57
CA VAL A 123 -1.87 12.46 -2.56
C VAL A 123 -0.61 11.89 -1.91
N THR A 124 0.05 12.67 -1.08
CA THR A 124 1.26 12.23 -0.37
C THR A 124 0.95 11.02 0.52
N ALA A 125 -0.16 11.05 1.25
CA ALA A 125 -0.59 9.94 2.08
C ALA A 125 -0.91 8.68 1.25
N ALA A 126 -1.56 8.85 0.07
CA ALA A 126 -1.86 7.75 -0.84
C ALA A 126 -0.58 7.08 -1.38
N VAL A 127 0.39 7.89 -1.85
CA VAL A 127 1.69 7.39 -2.32
C VAL A 127 2.43 6.65 -1.20
N ASN A 128 2.52 7.25 -0.01
CA ASN A 128 3.20 6.63 1.13
C ASN A 128 2.56 5.29 1.54
N ALA A 129 1.23 5.22 1.52
CA ALA A 129 0.51 3.98 1.81
C ALA A 129 0.80 2.91 0.74
N ALA A 130 0.74 3.24 -0.56
CA ALA A 130 1.05 2.29 -1.63
C ALA A 130 2.51 1.80 -1.57
N VAL A 131 3.47 2.71 -1.35
CA VAL A 131 4.88 2.35 -1.15
C VAL A 131 5.04 1.42 0.06
N LYS A 132 4.35 1.71 1.17
CA LYS A 132 4.41 0.85 2.35
C LYS A 132 3.86 -0.56 2.08
N ALA A 133 2.80 -0.70 1.29
CA ALA A 133 2.29 -2.00 0.87
C ALA A 133 3.35 -2.82 0.11
N THR A 134 4.07 -2.22 -0.84
CA THR A 134 5.14 -2.91 -1.59
C THR A 134 6.34 -3.28 -0.71
N GLN A 135 6.60 -2.52 0.36
CA GLN A 135 7.67 -2.84 1.33
C GLN A 135 7.31 -4.01 2.24
N ILE A 136 6.02 -4.15 2.61
CA ILE A 136 5.55 -5.25 3.47
C ILE A 136 5.54 -6.55 2.68
N GLU A 137 4.95 -6.55 1.47
CA GLU A 137 4.84 -7.73 0.60
C GLU A 137 5.34 -7.39 -0.82
N PRO A 138 6.67 -7.43 -1.04
CA PRO A 138 7.28 -7.06 -2.31
C PRO A 138 6.97 -8.02 -3.46
N ASN A 139 6.55 -9.25 -3.14
CA ASN A 139 6.17 -10.27 -4.13
C ASN A 139 4.66 -10.27 -4.42
N ASN A 140 3.88 -9.42 -3.79
CA ASN A 140 2.46 -9.26 -4.11
C ASN A 140 2.30 -8.29 -5.29
N VAL A 141 1.88 -8.83 -6.43
CA VAL A 141 1.71 -8.08 -7.69
C VAL A 141 0.68 -6.95 -7.56
N ASP A 142 -0.37 -7.15 -6.78
CA ASP A 142 -1.41 -6.14 -6.57
C ASP A 142 -0.85 -4.86 -5.94
N ASN A 143 0.15 -4.98 -5.06
CA ASN A 143 0.78 -3.83 -4.43
C ASN A 143 1.50 -2.95 -5.46
N TRP A 144 2.23 -3.58 -6.40
CA TRP A 144 2.89 -2.87 -7.48
C TRP A 144 1.91 -2.28 -8.48
N SER A 145 0.83 -3.01 -8.79
CA SER A 145 -0.24 -2.54 -9.68
C SER A 145 -0.95 -1.31 -9.10
N VAL A 146 -1.28 -1.33 -7.81
CA VAL A 146 -1.87 -0.17 -7.11
C VAL A 146 -0.89 0.98 -7.04
N LEU A 147 0.38 0.75 -6.71
CA LEU A 147 1.41 1.79 -6.70
C LEU A 147 1.54 2.48 -8.07
N GLY A 148 1.56 1.69 -9.15
CA GLY A 148 1.56 2.22 -10.52
C GLY A 148 0.33 3.09 -10.80
N SER A 149 -0.86 2.63 -10.40
CA SER A 149 -2.11 3.38 -10.54
C SER A 149 -2.08 4.70 -9.74
N VAL A 150 -1.54 4.69 -8.53
CA VAL A 150 -1.37 5.90 -7.71
C VAL A 150 -0.51 6.93 -8.45
N TYR A 151 0.65 6.52 -8.97
CA TYR A 151 1.51 7.43 -9.69
C TYR A 151 0.88 7.93 -10.99
N VAL A 152 0.11 7.10 -11.72
CA VAL A 152 -0.65 7.55 -12.90
C VAL A 152 -1.64 8.67 -12.54
N ASN A 153 -2.36 8.53 -11.43
CA ASN A 153 -3.31 9.54 -11.00
C ASN A 153 -2.68 10.88 -10.60
N VAL A 154 -1.40 10.87 -10.25
CA VAL A 154 -0.68 12.09 -9.84
C VAL A 154 0.27 12.64 -10.90
N MET A 155 0.39 12.00 -12.08
CA MET A 155 1.27 12.42 -13.18
C MET A 155 1.02 13.86 -13.67
N SER A 156 -0.19 14.39 -13.51
CA SER A 156 -0.54 15.73 -13.99
C SER A 156 0.04 16.84 -13.13
N PHE A 157 0.43 16.55 -11.89
CA PHE A 157 0.90 17.55 -10.93
C PHE A 157 2.15 17.15 -10.14
N ALA A 158 2.63 15.91 -10.29
CA ALA A 158 3.87 15.45 -9.65
C ALA A 158 4.91 15.11 -10.71
N GLN A 159 5.98 15.90 -10.79
CA GLN A 159 7.08 15.66 -11.71
C GLN A 159 7.77 14.31 -11.40
N GLY A 160 8.07 13.52 -12.41
CA GLY A 160 8.70 12.20 -12.28
C GLY A 160 7.75 11.08 -11.84
N ALA A 161 6.45 11.38 -11.67
CA ALA A 161 5.46 10.35 -11.36
C ALA A 161 5.31 9.31 -12.47
N GLU A 162 5.54 9.68 -13.72
CA GLU A 162 5.55 8.79 -14.88
C GLU A 162 6.62 7.71 -14.77
N ASP A 163 7.81 8.05 -14.32
CA ASP A 163 8.91 7.10 -14.13
C ASP A 163 8.58 6.12 -13.01
N GLN A 164 8.05 6.62 -11.92
CA GLN A 164 7.62 5.80 -10.80
C GLN A 164 6.46 4.87 -11.19
N ALA A 165 5.50 5.36 -11.99
CA ALA A 165 4.40 4.54 -12.51
C ALA A 165 4.93 3.42 -13.41
N ALA A 166 5.83 3.75 -14.35
CA ALA A 166 6.44 2.77 -15.23
C ALA A 166 7.22 1.71 -14.46
N GLN A 167 8.04 2.12 -13.48
CA GLN A 167 8.81 1.21 -12.64
C GLN A 167 7.91 0.28 -11.82
N ALA A 168 6.81 0.78 -11.28
CA ALA A 168 5.84 -0.03 -10.54
C ALA A 168 5.20 -1.09 -11.44
N TYR A 169 4.75 -0.73 -12.66
CA TYR A 169 4.19 -1.69 -13.60
C TYR A 169 5.24 -2.68 -14.15
N LEU A 170 6.49 -2.28 -14.32
CA LEU A 170 7.57 -3.22 -14.66
C LEU A 170 7.79 -4.26 -13.56
N ASN A 171 7.72 -3.87 -12.28
CA ASN A 171 7.77 -4.83 -11.18
C ASN A 171 6.55 -5.77 -11.19
N ALA A 172 5.34 -5.27 -11.48
CA ALA A 172 4.15 -6.10 -11.62
C ALA A 172 4.29 -7.10 -12.79
N ILE A 173 4.82 -6.66 -13.95
CA ILE A 173 5.11 -7.54 -15.11
C ILE A 173 6.14 -8.61 -14.76
N ARG A 174 7.17 -8.28 -13.98
CA ARG A 174 8.17 -9.26 -13.54
C ARG A 174 7.56 -10.35 -12.66
N LEU A 175 6.60 -10.00 -11.81
CA LEU A 175 5.92 -10.95 -10.93
C LEU A 175 4.87 -11.78 -11.69
N GLU A 176 4.15 -11.17 -12.65
CA GLU A 176 3.15 -11.83 -13.50
C GLU A 176 3.41 -11.56 -14.99
N PRO A 177 4.39 -12.23 -15.60
CA PRO A 177 4.80 -11.94 -16.98
C PRO A 177 3.75 -12.29 -18.04
N THR A 178 2.81 -13.15 -17.73
CA THR A 178 1.72 -13.56 -18.64
C THR A 178 0.47 -12.70 -18.54
N ASN A 179 0.35 -11.88 -17.51
CA ASN A 179 -0.82 -11.02 -17.31
C ASN A 179 -0.76 -9.79 -18.23
N PRO A 180 -1.68 -9.65 -19.22
CA PRO A 180 -1.64 -8.54 -20.18
C PRO A 180 -2.02 -7.20 -19.54
N VAL A 181 -2.71 -7.20 -18.40
CA VAL A 181 -3.21 -5.97 -17.75
C VAL A 181 -2.06 -5.04 -17.37
N HIS A 182 -0.97 -5.58 -16.83
CA HIS A 182 0.18 -4.77 -16.40
C HIS A 182 0.89 -4.12 -17.58
N ARG A 183 1.01 -4.84 -18.73
CA ARG A 183 1.56 -4.28 -19.97
C ARG A 183 0.66 -3.20 -20.56
N THR A 184 -0.66 -3.43 -20.52
CA THR A 184 -1.64 -2.42 -20.96
C THR A 184 -1.55 -1.15 -20.12
N ASN A 185 -1.43 -1.29 -18.80
CA ASN A 185 -1.29 -0.15 -17.89
C ASN A 185 0.04 0.60 -18.12
N LEU A 186 1.14 -0.12 -18.33
CA LEU A 186 2.42 0.48 -18.71
C LEU A 186 2.31 1.23 -20.05
N GLY A 187 1.64 0.63 -21.05
CA GLY A 187 1.36 1.29 -22.33
C GLY A 187 0.58 2.58 -22.17
N ARG A 188 -0.41 2.62 -21.26
CA ARG A 188 -1.15 3.87 -20.96
C ARG A 188 -0.26 4.95 -20.37
N VAL A 189 0.68 4.60 -19.47
CA VAL A 189 1.67 5.55 -18.96
C VAL A 189 2.43 6.21 -20.12
N TYR A 190 2.98 5.40 -21.04
CA TYR A 190 3.74 5.93 -22.18
C TYR A 190 2.88 6.74 -23.17
N MET A 191 1.62 6.34 -23.37
CA MET A 191 0.68 7.13 -24.19
C MET A 191 0.41 8.50 -23.57
N THR A 192 0.18 8.58 -22.26
CA THR A 192 -0.05 9.84 -21.55
C THR A 192 1.17 10.77 -21.67
N VAL A 193 2.37 10.21 -21.56
CA VAL A 193 3.63 10.94 -21.74
C VAL A 193 3.75 11.46 -23.17
N ALA A 194 3.48 10.62 -24.17
CA ALA A 194 3.52 11.00 -25.58
C ALA A 194 2.50 12.09 -25.94
N ASP A 195 1.28 12.00 -25.40
CA ASP A 195 0.24 13.00 -25.62
C ASP A 195 0.60 14.36 -25.00
N ARG A 196 1.23 14.33 -23.80
CA ARG A 196 1.77 15.54 -23.19
C ARG A 196 2.88 16.18 -24.03
N ALA A 197 3.80 15.37 -24.54
CA ALA A 197 4.84 15.84 -25.43
C ALA A 197 4.27 16.45 -26.72
N ARG A 198 3.27 15.83 -27.34
CA ARG A 198 2.56 16.38 -28.52
C ARG A 198 1.88 17.72 -28.21
N ALA A 199 1.21 17.83 -27.05
CA ALA A 199 0.58 19.07 -26.64
C ALA A 199 1.60 20.21 -26.48
N LEU A 200 2.78 19.92 -25.95
CA LEU A 200 3.89 20.87 -25.83
C LEU A 200 4.42 21.30 -27.21
N VAL A 201 4.59 20.37 -28.16
CA VAL A 201 5.01 20.69 -29.55
C VAL A 201 4.01 21.63 -30.24
N ASN A 202 2.72 21.41 -30.02
CA ASN A 202 1.65 22.22 -30.61
C ASN A 202 1.43 23.55 -29.89
N SER A 203 2.05 23.74 -28.72
CA SER A 203 2.01 25.03 -28.03
C SER A 203 2.95 26.05 -28.73
N LYS A 204 2.52 27.33 -28.75
CA LYS A 204 3.27 28.43 -29.40
C LYS A 204 4.68 28.69 -28.84
N ASN A 205 5.13 27.96 -27.83
CA ASN A 205 6.44 28.02 -27.21
C ASN A 205 7.37 26.95 -27.82
N ALA A 206 7.73 27.13 -29.08
CA ALA A 206 8.48 26.17 -29.89
C ALA A 206 9.84 25.73 -29.30
N ASP A 207 10.50 26.57 -28.54
CA ASP A 207 11.83 26.26 -28.00
C ASP A 207 11.77 25.41 -26.75
N LEU A 208 10.80 25.65 -25.83
CA LEU A 208 10.53 24.80 -24.69
C LEU A 208 9.95 23.44 -25.14
N ALA A 209 9.13 23.46 -26.21
CA ALA A 209 8.57 22.25 -26.79
C ALA A 209 9.64 21.34 -27.38
N LYS A 210 10.65 21.87 -28.11
CA LYS A 210 11.76 21.08 -28.67
C LYS A 210 12.61 20.44 -27.58
N ALA A 211 12.96 21.17 -26.53
CA ALA A 211 13.74 20.65 -25.41
C ALA A 211 12.99 19.53 -24.64
N ALA A 212 11.70 19.72 -24.38
CA ALA A 212 10.87 18.73 -23.72
C ALA A 212 10.69 17.45 -24.55
N VAL A 213 10.50 17.58 -25.88
CA VAL A 213 10.37 16.43 -26.79
C VAL A 213 11.69 15.65 -26.89
N GLU A 214 12.83 16.32 -26.92
CA GLU A 214 14.12 15.63 -26.99
C GLU A 214 14.42 14.88 -25.69
N GLN A 215 14.09 15.46 -24.55
CA GLN A 215 14.21 14.80 -23.25
C GLN A 215 13.27 13.59 -23.14
N GLU A 216 12.02 13.71 -23.63
CA GLU A 216 11.06 12.61 -23.67
C GLU A 216 11.45 11.49 -24.63
N LYS A 217 12.03 11.81 -25.81
CA LYS A 217 12.58 10.80 -26.71
C LYS A 217 13.69 9.99 -26.06
N THR A 218 14.61 10.66 -25.36
CA THR A 218 15.73 10.00 -24.68
C THR A 218 15.20 9.08 -23.57
N ASN A 219 14.24 9.56 -22.80
CA ASN A 219 13.58 8.78 -21.76
C ASN A 219 12.81 7.58 -22.33
N LEU A 220 12.07 7.79 -23.44
CA LEU A 220 11.29 6.73 -24.09
C LEU A 220 12.19 5.63 -24.69
N ALA A 221 13.30 6.03 -25.35
CA ALA A 221 14.29 5.08 -25.89
C ALA A 221 14.88 4.21 -24.78
N THR A 222 15.32 4.81 -23.67
CA THR A 222 15.87 4.09 -22.52
C THR A 222 14.84 3.13 -21.89
N ARG A 223 13.57 3.50 -21.90
CA ARG A 223 12.46 2.69 -21.35
C ARG A 223 12.05 1.55 -22.27
N LEU A 224 12.09 1.78 -23.60
CA LEU A 224 11.84 0.72 -24.59
C LEU A 224 12.93 -0.33 -24.55
N ASP A 225 14.20 0.06 -24.38
CA ASP A 225 15.30 -0.88 -24.22
C ASP A 225 15.14 -1.75 -22.97
N LEU A 226 14.67 -1.19 -21.86
CA LEU A 226 14.34 -1.95 -20.65
C LEU A 226 13.19 -2.94 -20.87
N VAL A 227 12.17 -2.57 -21.65
CA VAL A 227 11.04 -3.47 -21.96
C VAL A 227 11.47 -4.61 -22.89
N PHE A 228 12.41 -4.36 -23.80
CA PHE A 228 12.98 -5.39 -24.69
C PHE A 228 13.96 -6.33 -23.96
N LEU A 229 14.74 -5.81 -23.01
CA LEU A 229 15.65 -6.63 -22.18
C LEU A 229 14.92 -7.59 -21.22
N CYS A 230 13.67 -7.31 -20.84
CA CYS A 230 12.83 -8.23 -20.09
C CYS A 230 12.18 -9.35 -20.94
N ARG A 231 12.62 -9.52 -22.19
CA ARG A 231 12.08 -10.53 -23.14
C ARG A 231 12.94 -11.79 -23.25
N VAL A 232 14.02 -11.93 -22.46
CA VAL A 232 14.87 -13.14 -22.39
C VAL A 232 14.63 -13.91 -21.12
#